data_861bd388f310cb611db4b8f8fd3b9af1
#
_entry.id   861bd388f310cb611db4b8f8fd3b9af1
#
_cell.length_a   1.000
_cell.length_b   1.000
_cell.length_c   1.000
_cell.angle_alpha   90.00
_cell.angle_beta   90.00
_cell.angle_gamma   90.00
#
_symmetry.space_group_name_H-M   'P 1'
#
loop_
_entity.id
_entity.type
_entity.pdbx_description
1 polymer ?
#
loop_
_entity_poly.entity_id
_entity_poly.type
_entity_poly.pdbx_seq_one_letter_code
_entity_poly.pdbx_strand_id
1 'polypeptide(L)'
;MRRMIPPLLSLLLLAGCGGNAADGAYRQITQEEAKEMMDNQEVIILDVREQDEYDSGHIPGAVLLPVGSIDEDTAAEVIPEKDSTVLVYCRSGNRSKTASSALAELGYTNIYEFGGINTWPYETES
;
A
#
# COMPACT_ATOMS: atom_id res chain seq x y z
N MET A 1 -40.25 -18.15 -0.19
CA MET A 1 -39.85 -17.80 -0.33
C MET A 1 -38.99 -17.37 -0.72
N ARG A 2 -38.86 -17.38 -0.57
CA ARG A 2 -38.05 -17.03 -0.77
C ARG A 2 -37.14 -16.54 -1.17
N ARG A 3 -36.90 -16.57 -1.20
CA ARG A 3 -36.04 -16.15 -1.44
C ARG A 3 -35.25 -15.64 -1.83
N MET A 4 -35.08 -15.64 -1.81
CA MET A 4 -34.29 -15.16 -2.11
C MET A 4 -33.48 -14.61 -2.50
N ILE A 5 -33.40 -14.80 -2.37
CA ILE A 5 -32.58 -14.33 -2.76
C ILE A 5 -31.79 -13.81 -3.14
N PRO A 6 -31.78 -13.93 -3.15
CA PRO A 6 -30.79 -13.48 -3.54
C PRO A 6 -29.99 -13.03 -3.98
N PRO A 7 -29.97 -13.28 -4.00
CA PRO A 7 -28.96 -12.87 -4.39
C PRO A 7 -28.27 -12.29 -4.81
N LEU A 8 -28.20 -12.59 -4.48
CA LEU A 8 -27.46 -12.08 -4.92
C LEU A 8 -26.75 -11.53 -5.07
N LEU A 9 -26.78 -11.77 -4.74
CA LEU A 9 -26.01 -11.31 -5.01
C LEU A 9 -25.23 -10.97 -5.20
N SER A 10 -25.39 -11.30 -5.03
CA SER A 10 -24.47 -11.05 -5.41
C SER A 10 -23.83 -10.64 -5.80
N LEU A 11 -23.94 -10.96 -5.53
CA LEU A 11 -23.11 -10.61 -6.06
C LEU A 11 -22.54 -10.01 -6.39
N LEU A 12 -22.52 -10.19 -6.10
CA LEU A 12 -21.78 -9.65 -6.56
C LEU A 12 -21.13 -9.16 -6.73
N LEU A 13 -20.99 -9.41 -6.42
CA LEU A 13 -20.17 -9.00 -6.77
C LEU A 13 -19.56 -8.67 -7.10
N LEU A 14 -19.55 -8.95 -6.89
CA LEU A 14 -18.78 -8.66 -7.43
C LEU A 14 -18.22 -8.25 -7.84
N ALA A 15 -18.38 -8.50 -7.63
CA ALA A 15 -17.63 -8.19 -8.24
C ALA A 15 -17.06 -7.69 -8.48
N GLY A 16 -17.04 -7.77 -8.10
CA GLY A 16 -16.17 -7.42 -8.46
C GLY A 16 -15.68 -6.95 -8.51
N CYS A 17 -15.47 -7.10 -8.31
CA CYS A 17 -14.75 -6.70 -8.55
C CYS A 17 -14.08 -6.34 -8.83
N GLY A 18 -14.04 -6.51 -8.66
CA GLY A 18 -13.22 -6.29 -9.03
C GLY A 18 -12.57 -5.98 -9.21
N GLY A 19 -12.27 -5.84 -9.08
CA GLY A 19 -11.53 -5.55 -9.32
C GLY A 19 -10.79 -5.50 -9.28
N ASN A 20 -10.70 -5.70 -8.99
CA ASN A 20 -9.97 -5.69 -9.01
C ASN A 20 -8.77 -5.50 -9.15
N ALA A 21 -8.55 -5.75 -8.15
CA ALA A 21 -7.13 -5.51 -8.35
C ALA A 21 -6.58 -6.61 -9.18
N ALA A 22 -6.27 -6.29 -10.37
CA ALA A 22 -5.70 -7.24 -11.28
C ALA A 22 -4.29 -7.58 -10.84
N ASP A 23 -3.75 -8.70 -11.30
CA ASP A 23 -2.39 -9.10 -11.05
C ASP A 23 -1.44 -7.98 -11.45
N GLY A 24 -0.45 -7.69 -10.61
CA GLY A 24 0.53 -6.67 -10.87
C GLY A 24 0.02 -5.26 -10.71
N ALA A 25 -1.18 -5.13 -10.17
CA ALA A 25 -1.81 -3.83 -9.99
C ALA A 25 -1.70 -3.37 -8.54
N TYR A 26 -1.69 -2.06 -8.38
CA TYR A 26 -1.80 -1.43 -7.08
C TYR A 26 -2.85 -0.33 -7.19
N ARG A 27 -3.27 0.22 -6.05
CA ARG A 27 -4.24 1.29 -6.02
C ARG A 27 -3.58 2.58 -5.56
N GLN A 28 -4.05 3.68 -6.12
CA GLN A 28 -3.63 5.00 -5.66
C GLN A 28 -4.71 5.57 -4.77
N ILE A 29 -4.30 6.09 -3.61
CA ILE A 29 -5.23 6.71 -2.66
C ILE A 29 -4.68 8.08 -2.31
N THR A 30 -5.55 8.91 -1.72
CA THR A 30 -5.13 10.21 -1.24
C THR A 30 -4.38 10.06 0.08
N GLN A 31 -3.66 11.12 0.45
CA GLN A 31 -2.96 11.13 1.73
C GLN A 31 -3.94 11.14 2.90
N GLU A 32 -5.08 11.77 2.71
CA GLU A 32 -6.13 11.75 3.71
C GLU A 32 -6.66 10.33 3.91
N GLU A 33 -6.90 9.62 2.81
CA GLU A 33 -7.34 8.23 2.90
C GLU A 33 -6.29 7.35 3.57
N ALA A 34 -5.02 7.58 3.24
CA ALA A 34 -3.92 6.83 3.85
C ALA A 34 -3.89 7.06 5.36
N LYS A 35 -4.03 8.32 5.79
CA LYS A 35 -4.03 8.65 7.21
C LYS A 35 -5.18 7.97 7.94
N GLU A 36 -6.35 7.94 7.31
CA GLU A 36 -7.51 7.29 7.87
C GLU A 36 -7.28 5.79 8.04
N MET A 37 -6.66 5.16 7.06
CA MET A 37 -6.32 3.75 7.16
C MET A 37 -5.30 3.48 8.27
N MET A 38 -4.31 4.36 8.40
CA MET A 38 -3.32 4.24 9.48
C MET A 38 -3.96 4.32 10.86
N ASP A 39 -4.97 5.17 11.01
CA ASP A 39 -5.61 5.39 12.29
C ASP A 39 -6.60 4.28 12.65
N ASN A 40 -7.17 3.60 11.67
CA ASN A 40 -8.30 2.71 11.90
C ASN A 40 -8.04 1.24 11.59
N GLN A 41 -6.90 0.92 10.99
CA GLN A 41 -6.61 -0.45 10.57
C GLN A 41 -5.18 -0.81 10.89
N GLU A 42 -4.90 -2.10 10.88
CA GLU A 42 -3.53 -2.57 10.90
C GLU A 42 -2.95 -2.48 9.51
N VAL A 43 -1.92 -1.68 9.34
CA VAL A 43 -1.30 -1.48 8.03
C VAL A 43 0.21 -1.49 8.19
N ILE A 44 0.89 -1.81 7.09
CA ILE A 44 2.34 -1.65 7.01
C ILE A 44 2.58 -0.39 6.20
N ILE A 45 3.31 0.56 6.78
CA ILE A 45 3.65 1.81 6.08
C ILE A 45 5.06 1.64 5.55
N LEU A 46 5.21 1.75 4.24
CA LEU A 46 6.48 1.44 3.58
C LEU A 46 7.08 2.69 2.96
N ASP A 47 8.25 3.05 3.43
CA ASP A 47 9.03 4.18 2.91
C ASP A 47 10.05 3.60 1.93
N VAL A 48 9.93 3.97 0.65
CA VAL A 48 10.80 3.39 -0.37
C VAL A 48 11.89 4.34 -0.83
N ARG A 49 12.18 5.35 0.01
CA ARG A 49 13.29 6.27 -0.22
C ARG A 49 14.61 5.64 0.22
N GLU A 50 15.67 6.44 0.26
CA GLU A 50 16.95 5.97 0.72
C GLU A 50 17.11 6.16 2.23
N GLN A 51 18.11 5.50 2.79
CA GLN A 51 18.33 5.51 4.23
C GLN A 51 18.51 6.92 4.80
N ASP A 52 19.28 7.76 4.12
CA ASP A 52 19.52 9.11 4.61
C ASP A 52 18.25 9.97 4.59
N GLU A 53 17.39 9.74 3.61
CA GLU A 53 16.09 10.42 3.57
C GLU A 53 15.21 9.97 4.73
N TYR A 54 15.18 8.67 4.96
CA TYR A 54 14.40 8.09 6.06
C TYR A 54 14.89 8.65 7.40
N ASP A 55 16.20 8.73 7.57
CA ASP A 55 16.79 9.19 8.84
C ASP A 55 16.48 10.65 9.11
N SER A 56 16.31 11.45 8.07
CA SER A 56 16.03 12.89 8.26
C SER A 56 14.57 13.17 8.56
N GLY A 57 13.70 12.16 8.44
CA GLY A 57 12.28 12.31 8.76
C GLY A 57 11.45 11.34 7.95
N HIS A 58 10.51 10.68 8.61
CA HIS A 58 9.63 9.72 7.96
C HIS A 58 8.28 9.71 8.66
N ILE A 59 7.30 9.12 8.01
CA ILE A 59 5.96 8.99 8.59
C ILE A 59 6.06 8.05 9.80
N PRO A 60 5.43 8.40 10.94
CA PRO A 60 5.55 7.56 12.14
C PRO A 60 5.15 6.13 11.87
N GLY A 61 6.01 5.20 12.30
CA GLY A 61 5.75 3.78 12.11
C GLY A 61 6.18 3.22 10.78
N ALA A 62 6.70 4.06 9.87
CA ALA A 62 7.11 3.59 8.56
C ALA A 62 8.33 2.70 8.64
N VAL A 63 8.35 1.68 7.80
CA VAL A 63 9.47 0.75 7.65
C VAL A 63 10.17 1.08 6.35
N LEU A 64 11.48 1.09 6.35
CA LEU A 64 12.27 1.44 5.17
C LEU A 64 12.52 0.22 4.29
N LEU A 65 12.23 0.37 3.00
CA LEU A 65 12.64 -0.60 1.98
C LEU A 65 12.88 0.16 0.69
N PRO A 66 14.14 0.58 0.42
CA PRO A 66 14.41 1.40 -0.75
C PRO A 66 13.97 0.72 -2.04
N VAL A 67 13.45 1.53 -2.97
CA VAL A 67 12.87 1.00 -4.21
C VAL A 67 13.87 0.12 -4.97
N GLY A 68 15.15 0.47 -4.96
CA GLY A 68 16.17 -0.30 -5.65
C GLY A 68 16.55 -1.60 -4.98
N SER A 69 16.04 -1.84 -3.78
CA SER A 69 16.35 -3.05 -3.00
C SER A 69 15.19 -4.03 -2.95
N ILE A 70 14.10 -3.74 -3.65
CA ILE A 70 12.92 -4.59 -3.57
C ILE A 70 13.14 -5.87 -4.37
N ASP A 71 13.06 -6.99 -3.69
CA ASP A 71 13.01 -8.31 -4.32
C ASP A 71 12.19 -9.21 -3.42
N GLU A 72 12.07 -10.46 -3.80
CA GLU A 72 11.21 -11.38 -3.04
C GLU A 72 11.67 -11.52 -1.59
N ASP A 73 12.96 -11.59 -1.37
CA ASP A 73 13.51 -11.80 -0.02
C ASP A 73 13.37 -10.55 0.85
N THR A 74 13.73 -9.39 0.33
CA THR A 74 13.65 -8.15 1.11
C THR A 74 12.22 -7.77 1.40
N ALA A 75 11.33 -7.97 0.43
CA ALA A 75 9.92 -7.69 0.64
C ALA A 75 9.34 -8.61 1.72
N ALA A 76 9.70 -9.89 1.70
CA ALA A 76 9.20 -10.84 2.68
C ALA A 76 9.64 -10.51 4.10
N GLU A 77 10.81 -9.88 4.25
CA GLU A 77 11.28 -9.48 5.58
C GLU A 77 10.41 -8.41 6.20
N VAL A 78 9.93 -7.46 5.41
CA VAL A 78 9.13 -6.35 5.95
C VAL A 78 7.64 -6.56 5.75
N ILE A 79 7.25 -7.40 4.78
CA ILE A 79 5.85 -7.72 4.51
C ILE A 79 5.73 -9.25 4.41
N PRO A 80 5.65 -9.95 5.56
CA PRO A 80 5.65 -11.42 5.51
C PRO A 80 4.40 -12.03 4.87
N GLU A 81 3.26 -11.33 4.92
CA GLU A 81 2.01 -11.86 4.41
C GLU A 81 1.63 -11.16 3.11
N LYS A 82 1.33 -11.95 2.09
CA LYS A 82 1.03 -11.40 0.76
C LYS A 82 -0.27 -10.60 0.72
N ASP A 83 -1.16 -10.83 1.67
CA ASP A 83 -2.43 -10.10 1.72
C ASP A 83 -2.44 -8.97 2.76
N SER A 84 -1.30 -8.66 3.35
CA SER A 84 -1.20 -7.52 4.26
C SER A 84 -1.54 -6.23 3.52
N THR A 85 -2.16 -5.31 4.23
CA THR A 85 -2.43 -3.97 3.70
C THR A 85 -1.16 -3.14 3.81
N VAL A 86 -0.64 -2.70 2.68
CA VAL A 86 0.62 -1.97 2.61
C VAL A 86 0.39 -0.60 1.99
N LEU A 87 0.83 0.43 2.70
CA LEU A 87 0.74 1.81 2.24
C LEU A 87 2.14 2.26 1.86
N VAL A 88 2.32 2.70 0.61
CA VAL A 88 3.65 2.95 0.04
C VAL A 88 3.80 4.43 -0.31
N TYR A 89 4.91 5.03 0.10
CA TYR A 89 5.19 6.40 -0.24
C TYR A 89 6.68 6.60 -0.50
N CYS A 90 7.02 7.72 -1.15
CA CYS A 90 8.40 8.13 -1.33
C CYS A 90 8.51 9.63 -1.05
N ARG A 91 9.34 10.33 -1.80
CA ARG A 91 9.47 11.78 -1.59
C ARG A 91 8.40 12.55 -2.37
N SER A 92 8.25 12.25 -3.65
CA SER A 92 7.36 13.02 -4.54
C SER A 92 6.34 12.15 -5.27
N GLY A 93 6.39 10.82 -5.09
CA GLY A 93 5.42 9.92 -5.69
C GLY A 93 5.91 9.12 -6.87
N ASN A 94 7.13 9.34 -7.36
CA ASN A 94 7.63 8.59 -8.51
C ASN A 94 8.16 7.21 -8.15
N ARG A 95 9.06 7.16 -7.16
CA ARG A 95 9.64 5.89 -6.70
C ARG A 95 8.56 5.00 -6.08
N SER A 96 7.58 5.61 -5.42
CA SER A 96 6.51 4.83 -4.78
C SER A 96 5.64 4.11 -5.80
N LYS A 97 5.44 4.68 -6.97
CA LYS A 97 4.70 3.99 -8.03
C LYS A 97 5.48 2.81 -8.57
N THR A 98 6.76 2.99 -8.80
CA THR A 98 7.63 1.89 -9.23
C THR A 98 7.67 0.78 -8.19
N ALA A 99 7.83 1.16 -6.92
CA ALA A 99 7.88 0.20 -5.83
C ALA A 99 6.56 -0.57 -5.69
N SER A 100 5.44 0.15 -5.79
CA SER A 100 4.12 -0.47 -5.66
C SER A 100 3.89 -1.48 -6.78
N SER A 101 4.29 -1.14 -7.99
CA SER A 101 4.19 -2.05 -9.12
C SER A 101 5.04 -3.30 -8.91
N ALA A 102 6.27 -3.11 -8.42
CA ALA A 102 7.16 -4.24 -8.16
C ALA A 102 6.59 -5.16 -7.10
N LEU A 103 6.03 -4.60 -6.03
CA LEU A 103 5.44 -5.41 -4.97
C LEU A 103 4.22 -6.18 -5.48
N ALA A 104 3.38 -5.53 -6.28
CA ALA A 104 2.23 -6.22 -6.86
C ALA A 104 2.67 -7.38 -7.74
N GLU A 105 3.75 -7.21 -8.50
CA GLU A 105 4.27 -8.28 -9.34
C GLU A 105 4.82 -9.44 -8.54
N LEU A 106 5.26 -9.16 -7.30
CA LEU A 106 5.73 -10.22 -6.40
C LEU A 106 4.58 -10.97 -5.74
N GLY A 107 3.33 -10.56 -6.00
CA GLY A 107 2.17 -11.26 -5.49
C GLY A 107 1.48 -10.61 -4.30
N TYR A 108 1.93 -9.43 -3.89
CA TYR A 108 1.24 -8.68 -2.83
C TYR A 108 -0.06 -8.12 -3.37
N THR A 109 -1.17 -8.36 -2.69
CA THR A 109 -2.50 -8.11 -3.24
C THR A 109 -3.17 -6.86 -2.72
N ASN A 110 -2.63 -6.22 -1.68
CA ASN A 110 -3.26 -5.06 -1.07
C ASN A 110 -2.28 -3.90 -0.96
N ILE A 111 -1.81 -3.43 -2.10
CA ILE A 111 -0.82 -2.35 -2.18
C ILE A 111 -1.52 -1.04 -2.50
N TYR A 112 -1.29 -0.02 -1.68
CA TYR A 112 -1.87 1.31 -1.84
C TYR A 112 -0.74 2.34 -1.86
N GLU A 113 -0.68 3.12 -2.93
CA GLU A 113 0.35 4.13 -3.12
C GLU A 113 -0.25 5.50 -2.84
N PHE A 114 0.40 6.33 -2.02
CA PHE A 114 -0.21 7.58 -1.62
C PHE A 114 0.71 8.81 -1.78
N GLY A 115 1.66 8.75 -2.70
CA GLY A 115 2.41 9.94 -3.10
C GLY A 115 3.70 10.12 -2.33
N GLY A 116 3.95 11.33 -1.87
CA GLY A 116 5.23 11.64 -1.28
C GLY A 116 5.14 12.43 0.01
N ILE A 117 6.20 12.30 0.80
CA ILE A 117 6.28 12.98 2.09
C ILE A 117 6.34 14.51 1.91
N ASN A 118 6.77 14.97 0.73
CA ASN A 118 6.88 16.41 0.50
C ASN A 118 5.52 17.13 0.52
N THR A 119 4.42 16.38 0.36
CA THR A 119 3.07 16.96 0.47
C THR A 119 2.28 16.38 1.64
N TRP A 120 2.95 15.60 2.50
CA TRP A 120 2.30 14.96 3.65
C TRP A 120 1.95 16.03 4.69
N PRO A 121 0.66 16.23 4.99
CA PRO A 121 0.27 17.33 5.88
C PRO A 121 0.21 16.95 7.36
N TYR A 122 0.58 15.73 7.68
CA TYR A 122 0.51 15.24 9.06
C TYR A 122 1.90 15.12 9.65
N GLU A 123 2.02 14.56 10.83
CA GLU A 123 3.29 14.56 11.55
C GLU A 123 4.29 13.56 10.98
N THR A 124 5.55 13.82 11.26
CA THR A 124 6.67 12.94 10.91
C THR A 124 7.55 12.76 12.14
N GLU A 125 8.41 11.78 12.09
CA GLU A 125 9.39 11.54 13.15
C GLU A 125 10.74 11.21 12.55
N SER A 126 11.80 11.25 13.37
CA SER A 126 13.13 10.91 12.88
C SER A 126 13.92 10.14 13.91
#